data_9f73cf1798313bceedd3f0ade94eb1dd
#
_entry.id   9f73cf1798313bceedd3f0ade94eb1dd
#
_cell.length_a   1.000
_cell.length_b   1.000
_cell.length_c   1.000
_cell.angle_alpha   90.00
_cell.angle_beta   90.00
_cell.angle_gamma   90.00
#
_symmetry.space_group_name_H-M   'P 1'
#
loop_
_entity.id
_entity.type
_entity.pdbx_description
1 polymer ?
#
loop_
_entity_poly.entity_id
_entity_poly.type
_entity_poly.pdbx_seq_one_letter_code
_entity_poly.pdbx_strand_id
1 'polypeptide(L)'
;MEIHLNMYQTLAVAVLVLLFGNFLRHRIGFLEKFCIPAPVIGGLLFAILTCLCYVTGIAEFSFDDTLREVCMVFFFTSVGFQANLKVLKSGGTAMAVFLGLVAALIICQNLLAVGLSHVLHLNPLIGMCTGSIPMVGGHGTAGAFGPVLEDFNIQGATTICTAAATFGLISGSLVGGPLGRRLIEKQNLLSTAVTEDDSLLVEDEKKHERHTNMYPSAVFQLILAIGLGTIFSYFLTKTGLTFPVYIGAMLAAALIRNIAEYSGKATIHMGEINDLGGICLSLFLGMAMITLKLWELASLALPLVILLTAQVLLICVFTYFIEFNIMGRDYDAAVLVAGTCGFGMGATPNAMANMQAICDRYVPSVKAYLLIPLIGSLFADFINSLVITFFINIL
;
A
#
# COMPACT_ATOMS: atom_id res chain seq x y z
N MET A 1 -25.98 15.90 -19.50
CA MET A 1 -26.74 16.01 -18.24
C MET A 1 -25.76 15.90 -17.10
N GLU A 2 -25.71 16.89 -16.19
CA GLU A 2 -24.84 16.78 -15.00
C GLU A 2 -25.60 16.11 -13.85
N ILE A 3 -24.98 15.12 -13.21
CA ILE A 3 -25.56 14.36 -12.10
C ILE A 3 -24.63 14.54 -10.90
N HIS A 4 -25.08 15.31 -9.91
CA HIS A 4 -24.36 15.55 -8.67
C HIS A 4 -24.85 14.58 -7.59
N LEU A 5 -23.95 13.78 -7.05
CA LEU A 5 -24.21 12.87 -5.93
C LEU A 5 -23.70 13.50 -4.63
N ASN A 6 -24.58 13.59 -3.63
CA ASN A 6 -24.17 14.02 -2.30
C ASN A 6 -23.37 12.93 -1.57
N MET A 7 -22.78 13.25 -0.41
CA MET A 7 -21.91 12.35 0.33
C MET A 7 -22.54 10.98 0.66
N TYR A 8 -23.84 10.92 0.96
CA TYR A 8 -24.54 9.67 1.25
C TYR A 8 -24.78 8.83 -0.02
N GLN A 9 -25.12 9.49 -1.12
CA GLN A 9 -25.31 8.83 -2.41
C GLN A 9 -23.99 8.31 -2.95
N THR A 10 -22.91 9.10 -2.85
CA THR A 10 -21.55 8.69 -3.22
C THR A 10 -21.12 7.44 -2.44
N LEU A 11 -21.31 7.44 -1.12
CA LEU A 11 -21.02 6.28 -0.29
C LEU A 11 -21.86 5.06 -0.67
N ALA A 12 -23.16 5.23 -0.91
CA ALA A 12 -24.04 4.14 -1.29
C ALA A 12 -23.63 3.52 -2.65
N VAL A 13 -23.32 4.35 -3.65
CA VAL A 13 -22.80 3.87 -4.94
C VAL A 13 -21.48 3.14 -4.77
N ALA A 14 -20.56 3.67 -3.96
CA ALA A 14 -19.29 3.01 -3.66
C ALA A 14 -19.49 1.62 -3.03
N VAL A 15 -20.44 1.48 -2.10
CA VAL A 15 -20.77 0.17 -1.48
C VAL A 15 -21.35 -0.79 -2.51
N LEU A 16 -22.26 -0.36 -3.39
CA LEU A 16 -22.81 -1.20 -4.45
C LEU A 16 -21.71 -1.69 -5.40
N VAL A 17 -20.81 -0.80 -5.78
CA VAL A 17 -19.67 -1.10 -6.65
C VAL A 17 -18.71 -2.08 -5.96
N LEU A 18 -18.47 -1.91 -4.65
CA LEU A 18 -17.65 -2.81 -3.84
C LEU A 18 -18.27 -4.22 -3.77
N LEU A 19 -19.56 -4.33 -3.50
CA LEU A 19 -20.27 -5.61 -3.46
C LEU A 19 -20.24 -6.32 -4.81
N PHE A 20 -20.42 -5.57 -5.89
CA PHE A 20 -20.31 -6.11 -7.25
C PHE A 20 -18.88 -6.57 -7.58
N GLY A 21 -17.86 -5.79 -7.21
CA GLY A 21 -16.46 -6.15 -7.34
C GLY A 21 -16.11 -7.43 -6.57
N ASN A 22 -16.63 -7.57 -5.35
CA ASN A 22 -16.45 -8.77 -4.54
C ASN A 22 -17.12 -10.01 -5.18
N PHE A 23 -18.32 -9.85 -5.72
CA PHE A 23 -19.00 -10.90 -6.47
C PHE A 23 -18.16 -11.37 -7.68
N LEU A 24 -17.62 -10.43 -8.47
CA LEU A 24 -16.78 -10.75 -9.63
C LEU A 24 -15.46 -11.41 -9.22
N ARG A 25 -14.83 -10.94 -8.15
CA ARG A 25 -13.58 -11.51 -7.64
C ARG A 25 -13.72 -13.01 -7.35
N HIS A 26 -14.82 -13.44 -6.73
CA HIS A 26 -15.07 -14.85 -6.44
C HIS A 26 -15.46 -15.67 -7.69
N ARG A 27 -15.89 -15.03 -8.77
CA ARG A 27 -16.27 -15.72 -10.02
C ARG A 27 -15.13 -15.85 -11.02
N ILE A 28 -14.16 -14.95 -10.97
CA ILE A 28 -13.07 -14.85 -11.94
C ILE A 28 -11.76 -15.16 -11.22
N GLY A 29 -11.29 -16.40 -11.31
CA GLY A 29 -10.09 -16.88 -10.61
C GLY A 29 -8.81 -16.08 -10.91
N PHE A 30 -8.73 -15.41 -12.08
CA PHE A 30 -7.63 -14.47 -12.37
C PHE A 30 -7.58 -13.31 -11.37
N LEU A 31 -8.72 -12.70 -11.03
CA LEU A 31 -8.80 -11.56 -10.12
C LEU A 31 -8.40 -11.96 -8.68
N GLU A 32 -8.80 -13.15 -8.26
CA GLU A 32 -8.43 -13.71 -6.96
C GLU A 32 -6.94 -14.06 -6.91
N LYS A 33 -6.42 -14.71 -7.96
CA LYS A 33 -5.01 -15.11 -8.08
C LYS A 33 -4.03 -13.92 -7.95
N PHE A 34 -4.39 -12.77 -8.50
CA PHE A 34 -3.57 -11.55 -8.43
C PHE A 34 -3.92 -10.64 -7.24
N CYS A 35 -4.74 -11.12 -6.31
CA CYS A 35 -5.14 -10.40 -5.09
C CYS A 35 -5.72 -9.00 -5.36
N ILE A 36 -6.38 -8.79 -6.53
CA ILE A 36 -6.92 -7.48 -6.88
C ILE A 36 -8.05 -7.12 -5.91
N PRO A 37 -8.01 -5.94 -5.25
CA PRO A 37 -9.03 -5.55 -4.29
C PRO A 37 -10.41 -5.40 -4.95
N ALA A 38 -11.46 -5.85 -4.25
CA ALA A 38 -12.83 -5.76 -4.75
C ALA A 38 -13.27 -4.33 -5.13
N PRO A 39 -12.93 -3.27 -4.36
CA PRO A 39 -13.22 -1.89 -4.75
C PRO A 39 -12.63 -1.50 -6.10
N VAL A 40 -11.43 -2.01 -6.42
CA VAL A 40 -10.74 -1.72 -7.69
C VAL A 40 -11.46 -2.39 -8.85
N ILE A 41 -11.86 -3.67 -8.69
CA ILE A 41 -12.58 -4.41 -9.74
C ILE A 41 -13.91 -3.73 -10.09
N GLY A 42 -14.74 -3.50 -9.08
CA GLY A 42 -16.04 -2.86 -9.26
C GLY A 42 -15.91 -1.41 -9.72
N GLY A 43 -14.98 -0.66 -9.11
CA GLY A 43 -14.74 0.75 -9.42
C GLY A 43 -14.22 0.99 -10.83
N LEU A 44 -13.32 0.14 -11.33
CA LEU A 44 -12.85 0.24 -12.72
C LEU A 44 -13.98 0.02 -13.71
N LEU A 45 -14.86 -0.96 -13.49
CA LEU A 45 -16.03 -1.18 -14.34
C LEU A 45 -17.00 0.00 -14.31
N PHE A 46 -17.21 0.58 -13.11
CA PHE A 46 -18.01 1.79 -12.97
C PHE A 46 -17.35 2.99 -13.68
N ALA A 47 -16.03 3.15 -13.55
CA ALA A 47 -15.27 4.20 -14.22
C ALA A 47 -15.31 4.06 -15.77
N ILE A 48 -15.33 2.82 -16.30
CA ILE A 48 -15.56 2.59 -17.73
C ILE A 48 -16.96 3.06 -18.12
N LEU A 49 -17.98 2.75 -17.32
CA LEU A 49 -19.35 3.18 -17.57
C LEU A 49 -19.47 4.71 -17.57
N THR A 50 -18.90 5.38 -16.56
CA THR A 50 -18.93 6.86 -16.50
C THR A 50 -18.11 7.50 -17.62
N CYS A 51 -16.99 6.89 -18.02
CA CYS A 51 -16.22 7.31 -19.19
C CYS A 51 -17.03 7.23 -20.48
N LEU A 52 -17.75 6.13 -20.70
CA LEU A 52 -18.65 5.99 -21.87
C LEU A 52 -19.76 7.04 -21.85
N CYS A 53 -20.37 7.31 -20.70
CA CYS A 53 -21.39 8.34 -20.55
C CYS A 53 -20.82 9.75 -20.85
N TYR A 54 -19.61 10.03 -20.41
CA TYR A 54 -18.92 11.31 -20.65
C TYR A 54 -18.59 11.49 -22.14
N VAL A 55 -17.93 10.51 -22.76
CA VAL A 55 -17.51 10.57 -24.17
C VAL A 55 -18.71 10.65 -25.12
N THR A 56 -19.82 9.98 -24.78
CA THR A 56 -21.06 10.04 -25.58
C THR A 56 -21.90 11.28 -25.29
N GLY A 57 -21.52 12.13 -24.33
CA GLY A 57 -22.27 13.33 -23.95
C GLY A 57 -23.60 13.07 -23.24
N ILE A 58 -23.86 11.83 -22.80
CA ILE A 58 -25.13 11.44 -22.14
C ILE A 58 -25.20 12.04 -20.73
N ALA A 59 -24.15 11.82 -19.92
CA ALA A 59 -24.09 12.27 -18.53
C ALA A 59 -22.67 12.50 -18.07
N GLU A 60 -22.50 13.49 -17.20
CA GLU A 60 -21.29 13.75 -16.41
C GLU A 60 -21.63 13.59 -14.94
N PHE A 61 -20.81 12.80 -14.21
CA PHE A 61 -21.01 12.50 -12.80
C PHE A 61 -20.05 13.30 -11.94
N SER A 62 -20.59 13.92 -10.89
CA SER A 62 -19.83 14.62 -9.85
C SER A 62 -20.16 14.01 -8.50
N PHE A 63 -19.13 13.71 -7.70
CA PHE A 63 -19.22 13.01 -6.44
C PHE A 63 -18.72 13.89 -5.29
N ASP A 64 -19.39 13.81 -4.15
CA ASP A 64 -18.94 14.48 -2.92
C ASP A 64 -17.85 13.65 -2.23
N ASP A 65 -16.72 14.27 -1.92
CA ASP A 65 -15.52 13.61 -1.39
C ASP A 65 -15.41 13.61 0.13
N THR A 66 -16.34 14.24 0.85
CA THR A 66 -16.27 14.45 2.31
C THR A 66 -16.07 13.12 3.07
N LEU A 67 -16.89 12.10 2.77
CA LEU A 67 -16.79 10.81 3.47
C LEU A 67 -15.57 10.00 2.99
N ARG A 68 -15.09 10.23 1.77
CA ARG A 68 -13.83 9.63 1.28
C ARG A 68 -12.66 10.09 2.14
N GLU A 69 -12.56 11.40 2.41
CA GLU A 69 -11.49 11.97 3.25
C GLU A 69 -11.57 11.46 4.68
N VAL A 70 -12.77 11.39 5.27
CA VAL A 70 -12.96 10.83 6.61
C VAL A 70 -12.47 9.38 6.68
N CYS A 71 -12.91 8.51 5.76
CA CYS A 71 -12.49 7.12 5.73
C CYS A 71 -10.97 6.98 5.51
N MET A 72 -10.37 7.83 4.67
CA MET A 72 -8.93 7.88 4.45
C MET A 72 -8.17 8.21 5.74
N VAL A 73 -8.59 9.23 6.47
CA VAL A 73 -7.95 9.63 7.75
C VAL A 73 -8.04 8.51 8.77
N PHE A 74 -9.20 7.85 8.93
CA PHE A 74 -9.35 6.69 9.80
C PHE A 74 -8.40 5.54 9.42
N PHE A 75 -8.32 5.21 8.14
CA PHE A 75 -7.41 4.18 7.63
C PHE A 75 -5.95 4.50 7.96
N PHE A 76 -5.43 5.66 7.58
CA PHE A 76 -4.03 6.02 7.85
C PHE A 76 -3.74 6.19 9.34
N THR A 77 -4.72 6.57 10.15
CA THR A 77 -4.58 6.56 11.61
C THR A 77 -4.38 5.12 12.13
N SER A 78 -5.12 4.16 11.60
CA SER A 78 -4.91 2.74 11.95
C SER A 78 -3.52 2.23 11.55
N VAL A 79 -3.01 2.65 10.39
CA VAL A 79 -1.62 2.41 9.95
C VAL A 79 -0.61 3.00 10.95
N GLY A 80 -0.87 4.22 11.44
CA GLY A 80 -0.02 4.85 12.48
C GLY A 80 0.07 4.01 13.76
N PHE A 81 -1.04 3.43 14.23
CA PHE A 81 -1.04 2.54 15.38
C PHE A 81 -0.25 1.24 15.17
N GLN A 82 0.00 0.83 13.94
CA GLN A 82 0.82 -0.35 13.64
C GLN A 82 2.32 -0.09 13.91
N ALA A 83 2.79 1.16 13.86
CA ALA A 83 4.20 1.51 14.03
C ALA A 83 4.69 1.35 15.48
N ASN A 84 5.04 0.13 15.87
CA ASN A 84 5.51 -0.26 17.20
C ASN A 84 7.03 -0.45 17.24
N LEU A 85 7.74 0.47 17.90
CA LEU A 85 9.20 0.45 18.05
C LEU A 85 9.71 -0.71 18.94
N LYS A 86 8.88 -1.22 19.85
CA LYS A 86 9.25 -2.38 20.68
C LYS A 86 9.32 -3.65 19.85
N VAL A 87 8.35 -3.84 18.94
CA VAL A 87 8.35 -4.94 17.96
C VAL A 87 9.54 -4.82 17.02
N LEU A 88 9.85 -3.60 16.55
CA LEU A 88 11.01 -3.38 15.70
C LEU A 88 12.33 -3.74 16.41
N LYS A 89 12.47 -3.39 17.70
CA LYS A 89 13.66 -3.75 18.48
C LYS A 89 13.76 -5.25 18.75
N SER A 90 12.65 -5.95 18.96
CA SER A 90 12.66 -7.41 19.22
C SER A 90 13.09 -8.23 18.01
N GLY A 91 12.86 -7.74 16.79
CA GLY A 91 13.30 -8.40 15.54
C GLY A 91 14.80 -8.30 15.26
N GLY A 92 15.57 -7.63 16.11
CA GLY A 92 17.03 -7.59 16.06
C GLY A 92 17.61 -6.89 14.83
N THR A 93 18.87 -7.23 14.52
CA THR A 93 19.62 -6.58 13.42
C THR A 93 19.04 -6.91 12.05
N ALA A 94 18.52 -8.12 11.83
CA ALA A 94 17.96 -8.53 10.56
C ALA A 94 16.72 -7.66 10.18
N MET A 95 15.86 -7.37 11.15
CA MET A 95 14.69 -6.50 10.94
C MET A 95 15.10 -5.05 10.66
N ALA A 96 16.09 -4.52 11.39
CA ALA A 96 16.59 -3.16 11.16
C ALA A 96 17.23 -3.02 9.77
N VAL A 97 18.04 -4.01 9.35
CA VAL A 97 18.65 -4.04 8.02
C VAL A 97 17.60 -4.13 6.94
N PHE A 98 16.61 -5.04 7.10
CA PHE A 98 15.55 -5.20 6.13
C PHE A 98 14.67 -3.93 6.02
N LEU A 99 14.36 -3.27 7.13
CA LEU A 99 13.67 -1.97 7.13
C LEU A 99 14.47 -0.90 6.38
N GLY A 100 15.78 -0.85 6.58
CA GLY A 100 16.68 0.04 5.84
C GLY A 100 16.66 -0.23 4.34
N LEU A 101 16.64 -1.51 3.93
CA LEU A 101 16.52 -1.91 2.52
C LEU A 101 15.18 -1.49 1.91
N VAL A 102 14.08 -1.64 2.64
CA VAL A 102 12.75 -1.19 2.19
C VAL A 102 12.72 0.32 2.03
N ALA A 103 13.26 1.09 3.00
CA ALA A 103 13.37 2.54 2.88
C ALA A 103 14.23 2.96 1.66
N ALA A 104 15.35 2.26 1.43
CA ALA A 104 16.19 2.49 0.25
C ALA A 104 15.44 2.18 -1.05
N LEU A 105 14.68 1.09 -1.10
CA LEU A 105 13.83 0.74 -2.26
C LEU A 105 12.82 1.84 -2.57
N ILE A 106 12.11 2.34 -1.55
CA ILE A 106 11.14 3.44 -1.68
C ILE A 106 11.79 4.69 -2.28
N ILE A 107 12.97 5.06 -1.77
CA ILE A 107 13.73 6.20 -2.29
C ILE A 107 14.16 5.96 -3.74
N CYS A 108 14.71 4.78 -4.05
CA CYS A 108 15.13 4.41 -5.41
C CYS A 108 13.96 4.44 -6.41
N GLN A 109 12.78 3.97 -6.01
CA GLN A 109 11.58 4.01 -6.86
C GLN A 109 11.19 5.46 -7.20
N ASN A 110 11.21 6.37 -6.22
CA ASN A 110 10.88 7.78 -6.46
C ASN A 110 11.96 8.48 -7.29
N LEU A 111 13.24 8.25 -6.99
CA LEU A 111 14.34 8.81 -7.78
C LEU A 111 14.30 8.35 -9.24
N LEU A 112 14.05 7.05 -9.49
CA LEU A 112 13.90 6.52 -10.84
C LEU A 112 12.70 7.16 -11.55
N ALA A 113 11.55 7.25 -10.88
CA ALA A 113 10.33 7.81 -11.44
C ALA A 113 10.51 9.28 -11.82
N VAL A 114 11.06 10.09 -10.92
CA VAL A 114 11.36 11.50 -11.14
C VAL A 114 12.43 11.67 -12.22
N GLY A 115 13.54 10.94 -12.15
CA GLY A 115 14.62 11.02 -13.14
C GLY A 115 14.16 10.65 -14.55
N LEU A 116 13.38 9.57 -14.68
CA LEU A 116 12.88 9.12 -15.97
C LEU A 116 11.78 10.04 -16.53
N SER A 117 10.95 10.67 -15.67
CA SER A 117 9.99 11.67 -16.12
C SER A 117 10.68 12.90 -16.70
N HIS A 118 11.82 13.35 -16.14
CA HIS A 118 12.64 14.41 -16.76
C HIS A 118 13.14 14.02 -18.14
N VAL A 119 13.61 12.77 -18.32
CA VAL A 119 14.08 12.25 -19.64
C VAL A 119 12.94 12.23 -20.65
N LEU A 120 11.73 11.91 -20.19
CA LEU A 120 10.52 11.88 -21.03
C LEU A 120 9.86 13.27 -21.21
N HIS A 121 10.47 14.33 -20.69
CA HIS A 121 9.93 15.71 -20.72
C HIS A 121 8.55 15.83 -20.07
N LEU A 122 8.29 15.04 -19.01
CA LEU A 122 7.07 15.08 -18.21
C LEU A 122 7.31 15.87 -16.92
N ASN A 123 6.21 16.35 -16.32
CA ASN A 123 6.28 16.90 -14.98
C ASN A 123 6.78 15.82 -13.98
N PRO A 124 7.77 16.10 -13.11
CA PRO A 124 8.30 15.15 -12.12
C PRO A 124 7.22 14.54 -11.22
N LEU A 125 6.17 15.28 -10.90
CA LEU A 125 5.05 14.79 -10.10
C LEU A 125 4.22 13.70 -10.84
N ILE A 126 4.19 13.70 -12.18
CA ILE A 126 3.64 12.57 -12.97
C ILE A 126 4.52 11.34 -12.76
N GLY A 127 5.84 11.51 -12.68
CA GLY A 127 6.73 10.43 -12.30
C GLY A 127 6.37 9.84 -10.94
N MET A 128 6.11 10.67 -9.94
CA MET A 128 5.70 10.22 -8.60
C MET A 128 4.43 9.34 -8.64
N CYS A 129 3.51 9.57 -9.58
CA CYS A 129 2.34 8.71 -9.80
C CYS A 129 2.69 7.27 -10.21
N THR A 130 3.94 6.99 -10.60
CA THR A 130 4.44 5.66 -10.96
C THR A 130 5.57 5.17 -10.04
N GLY A 131 5.97 5.99 -9.08
CA GLY A 131 6.99 5.70 -8.07
C GLY A 131 6.46 4.88 -6.90
N SER A 132 6.98 5.13 -5.72
CA SER A 132 6.60 4.40 -4.51
C SER A 132 5.14 4.62 -4.08
N ILE A 133 4.47 5.69 -4.56
CA ILE A 133 3.05 5.93 -4.29
C ILE A 133 2.22 4.69 -4.64
N PRO A 134 2.17 4.24 -5.92
CA PRO A 134 1.44 3.05 -6.29
C PRO A 134 2.21 1.75 -6.05
N MET A 135 3.54 1.75 -6.10
CA MET A 135 4.34 0.52 -6.05
C MET A 135 4.36 -0.08 -4.64
N VAL A 136 4.94 0.58 -3.66
CA VAL A 136 4.96 0.11 -2.25
C VAL A 136 3.63 0.41 -1.57
N GLY A 137 3.08 1.61 -1.75
CA GLY A 137 1.85 2.03 -1.09
C GLY A 137 0.56 1.47 -1.69
N GLY A 138 0.63 0.86 -2.88
CA GLY A 138 -0.51 0.24 -3.54
C GLY A 138 -1.68 1.21 -3.77
N HIS A 139 -2.90 0.65 -3.83
CA HIS A 139 -4.11 1.45 -4.09
C HIS A 139 -4.46 2.40 -2.95
N GLY A 140 -4.12 2.06 -1.70
CA GLY A 140 -4.39 2.91 -0.54
C GLY A 140 -3.66 4.25 -0.65
N THR A 141 -2.35 4.19 -0.82
CA THR A 141 -1.51 5.39 -0.97
C THR A 141 -1.77 6.10 -2.29
N ALA A 142 -2.04 5.36 -3.39
CA ALA A 142 -2.45 5.91 -4.67
C ALA A 142 -3.72 6.77 -4.55
N GLY A 143 -4.75 6.27 -3.87
CA GLY A 143 -5.99 6.99 -3.65
C GLY A 143 -5.85 8.20 -2.72
N ALA A 144 -4.89 8.16 -1.78
CA ALA A 144 -4.64 9.26 -0.86
C ALA A 144 -3.81 10.39 -1.46
N PHE A 145 -2.72 10.05 -2.16
CA PHE A 145 -1.81 11.04 -2.75
C PHE A 145 -2.24 11.50 -4.15
N GLY A 146 -3.04 10.70 -4.87
CA GLY A 146 -3.57 11.10 -6.17
C GLY A 146 -4.27 12.47 -6.14
N PRO A 147 -5.28 12.69 -5.29
CA PRO A 147 -5.93 13.99 -5.14
C PRO A 147 -4.97 15.10 -4.70
N VAL A 148 -4.02 14.81 -3.82
CA VAL A 148 -2.99 15.78 -3.41
C VAL A 148 -2.17 16.25 -4.61
N LEU A 149 -1.80 15.33 -5.52
CA LEU A 149 -1.08 15.70 -6.75
C LEU A 149 -1.98 16.46 -7.74
N GLU A 150 -3.29 16.19 -7.74
CA GLU A 150 -4.26 16.97 -8.54
C GLU A 150 -4.36 18.42 -8.04
N ASP A 151 -4.25 18.65 -6.71
CA ASP A 151 -4.16 20.00 -6.14
C ASP A 151 -2.89 20.76 -6.60
N PHE A 152 -1.82 20.04 -6.97
CA PHE A 152 -0.63 20.57 -7.65
C PHE A 152 -0.79 20.69 -9.18
N ASN A 153 -2.02 20.70 -9.70
CA ASN A 153 -2.37 20.79 -11.12
C ASN A 153 -1.90 19.61 -11.99
N ILE A 154 -1.71 18.42 -11.40
CA ILE A 154 -1.43 17.19 -12.16
C ILE A 154 -2.76 16.52 -12.50
N GLN A 155 -3.30 16.83 -13.68
CA GLN A 155 -4.57 16.27 -14.13
C GLN A 155 -4.53 14.74 -14.21
N GLY A 156 -5.54 14.09 -13.66
CA GLY A 156 -5.68 12.63 -13.68
C GLY A 156 -4.69 11.88 -12.80
N ALA A 157 -3.99 12.52 -11.86
CA ALA A 157 -3.01 11.89 -10.99
C ALA A 157 -3.60 10.70 -10.22
N THR A 158 -4.82 10.81 -9.70
CA THR A 158 -5.53 9.72 -9.02
C THR A 158 -5.70 8.52 -9.95
N THR A 159 -6.08 8.76 -11.19
CA THR A 159 -6.29 7.71 -12.20
C THR A 159 -4.97 7.06 -12.60
N ILE A 160 -3.90 7.85 -12.78
CA ILE A 160 -2.55 7.36 -13.10
C ILE A 160 -2.04 6.49 -11.96
N CYS A 161 -2.07 6.97 -10.71
CA CYS A 161 -1.61 6.25 -9.54
C CYS A 161 -2.35 4.90 -9.37
N THR A 162 -3.66 4.89 -9.58
CA THR A 162 -4.49 3.69 -9.46
C THR A 162 -4.19 2.65 -10.54
N ALA A 163 -4.06 3.11 -11.79
CA ALA A 163 -3.66 2.23 -12.90
C ALA A 163 -2.27 1.64 -12.66
N ALA A 164 -1.32 2.45 -12.17
CA ALA A 164 0.02 2.03 -11.82
C ALA A 164 0.01 1.01 -10.65
N ALA A 165 -0.81 1.20 -9.62
CA ALA A 165 -0.96 0.24 -8.52
C ALA A 165 -1.52 -1.11 -8.99
N THR A 166 -2.50 -1.10 -9.90
CA THR A 166 -3.04 -2.33 -10.51
C THR A 166 -1.96 -3.06 -11.32
N PHE A 167 -1.20 -2.34 -12.14
CA PHE A 167 -0.07 -2.89 -12.88
C PHE A 167 0.98 -3.48 -11.94
N GLY A 168 1.29 -2.77 -10.85
CA GLY A 168 2.23 -3.21 -9.81
C GLY A 168 1.80 -4.53 -9.17
N LEU A 169 0.54 -4.67 -8.75
CA LEU A 169 -0.01 -5.91 -8.19
C LEU A 169 0.19 -7.12 -9.13
N ILE A 170 -0.14 -6.96 -10.39
CA ILE A 170 -0.01 -8.02 -11.40
C ILE A 170 1.47 -8.36 -11.60
N SER A 171 2.31 -7.36 -11.80
CA SER A 171 3.75 -7.53 -12.07
C SER A 171 4.46 -8.14 -10.86
N GLY A 172 4.15 -7.68 -9.63
CA GLY A 172 4.73 -8.21 -8.39
C GLY A 172 4.44 -9.69 -8.18
N SER A 173 3.22 -10.12 -8.49
CA SER A 173 2.82 -11.53 -8.42
C SER A 173 3.48 -12.39 -9.50
N LEU A 174 3.77 -11.81 -10.68
CA LEU A 174 4.40 -12.55 -11.79
C LEU A 174 5.90 -12.71 -11.61
N VAL A 175 6.57 -11.73 -11.00
CA VAL A 175 8.03 -11.64 -10.95
C VAL A 175 8.62 -12.30 -9.70
N GLY A 176 7.98 -12.16 -8.55
CA GLY A 176 8.56 -12.55 -7.26
C GLY A 176 8.90 -14.05 -7.17
N GLY A 177 7.96 -14.92 -7.46
CA GLY A 177 8.16 -16.37 -7.44
C GLY A 177 9.30 -16.83 -8.37
N PRO A 178 9.28 -16.50 -9.68
CA PRO A 178 10.35 -16.84 -10.61
C PRO A 178 11.72 -16.32 -10.20
N LEU A 179 11.81 -15.11 -9.64
CA LEU A 179 13.07 -14.50 -9.24
C LEU A 179 13.70 -15.23 -8.03
N GLY A 180 12.89 -15.48 -6.98
CA GLY A 180 13.32 -16.23 -5.81
C GLY A 180 13.73 -17.66 -6.18
N ARG A 181 12.91 -18.34 -7.00
CA ARG A 181 13.25 -19.67 -7.53
C ARG A 181 14.58 -19.69 -8.27
N ARG A 182 14.83 -18.70 -9.16
CA ARG A 182 16.08 -18.61 -9.91
C ARG A 182 17.31 -18.48 -8.99
N LEU A 183 17.19 -17.73 -7.88
CA LEU A 183 18.24 -17.60 -6.88
C LEU A 183 18.52 -18.96 -6.21
N ILE A 184 17.47 -19.65 -5.77
CA ILE A 184 17.58 -20.96 -5.08
C ILE A 184 18.26 -21.99 -5.98
N GLU A 185 17.79 -22.13 -7.23
CA GLU A 185 18.29 -23.13 -8.16
C GLU A 185 19.72 -22.82 -8.66
N LYS A 186 20.00 -21.53 -8.97
CA LYS A 186 21.32 -21.12 -9.52
C LYS A 186 22.45 -21.22 -8.49
N GLN A 187 22.14 -20.98 -7.21
CA GLN A 187 23.16 -20.96 -6.16
C GLN A 187 23.08 -22.19 -5.21
N ASN A 188 22.22 -23.18 -5.53
CA ASN A 188 22.04 -24.40 -4.74
C ASN A 188 21.76 -24.14 -3.25
N LEU A 189 20.87 -23.14 -2.96
CA LEU A 189 20.64 -22.63 -1.61
C LEU A 189 19.88 -23.59 -0.68
N LEU A 190 19.33 -24.69 -1.17
CA LEU A 190 18.62 -25.69 -0.34
C LEU A 190 19.51 -26.28 0.77
N SER A 191 20.83 -26.31 0.57
CA SER A 191 21.78 -26.72 1.61
C SER A 191 21.91 -25.75 2.78
N THR A 192 21.46 -24.52 2.60
CA THR A 192 21.46 -23.45 3.64
C THR A 192 20.09 -23.30 4.31
N ALA A 193 19.07 -24.06 3.86
CA ALA A 193 17.75 -24.04 4.46
C ALA A 193 17.80 -24.63 5.88
N VAL A 194 17.42 -23.82 6.86
CA VAL A 194 17.29 -24.29 8.25
C VAL A 194 15.90 -24.88 8.40
N THR A 195 15.82 -26.17 8.67
CA THR A 195 14.57 -26.82 9.09
C THR A 195 14.30 -26.43 10.54
N GLU A 196 13.77 -25.23 10.78
CA GLU A 196 13.23 -24.86 12.08
C GLU A 196 11.86 -25.53 12.26
N ASP A 197 11.57 -25.89 13.51
CA ASP A 197 10.36 -26.61 13.89
C ASP A 197 9.13 -25.76 13.50
N ASP A 198 8.20 -26.32 12.72
CA ASP A 198 6.96 -25.65 12.25
C ASP A 198 6.08 -25.10 13.39
N SER A 199 6.40 -25.47 14.64
CA SER A 199 5.70 -24.98 15.84
C SER A 199 5.77 -23.45 16.00
N LEU A 200 6.80 -22.77 15.47
CA LEU A 200 6.94 -21.31 15.55
C LEU A 200 6.03 -20.57 14.58
N LEU A 201 5.61 -21.22 13.48
CA LEU A 201 4.65 -20.65 12.53
C LEU A 201 3.20 -20.69 13.03
N VAL A 202 2.91 -21.62 13.97
CA VAL A 202 1.56 -21.84 14.51
C VAL A 202 1.22 -20.89 15.68
N GLU A 203 2.22 -20.30 16.34
CA GLU A 203 1.96 -19.42 17.50
C GLU A 203 1.44 -18.02 17.12
N ASP A 204 1.66 -17.54 15.90
CA ASP A 204 1.16 -16.22 15.46
C ASP A 204 -0.30 -16.22 14.97
N GLU A 205 -0.90 -17.39 14.71
CA GLU A 205 -2.34 -17.55 14.50
C GLU A 205 -3.12 -17.78 15.81
N LYS A 206 -2.67 -17.32 16.95
CA LYS A 206 -3.61 -17.08 18.05
C LYS A 206 -4.60 -16.07 17.51
N LYS A 207 -5.74 -16.60 16.97
CA LYS A 207 -6.94 -15.84 16.68
C LYS A 207 -7.12 -14.87 17.83
N HIS A 208 -6.79 -13.58 17.60
CA HIS A 208 -7.12 -12.53 18.53
C HIS A 208 -8.63 -12.68 18.73
N GLU A 209 -9.05 -13.15 19.90
CA GLU A 209 -10.45 -13.23 20.24
C GLU A 209 -10.98 -11.79 20.17
N ARG A 210 -11.71 -11.53 19.08
CA ARG A 210 -12.32 -10.23 18.84
C ARG A 210 -13.44 -10.07 19.86
N HIS A 211 -13.25 -9.18 20.80
CA HIS A 211 -14.24 -8.90 21.80
C HIS A 211 -15.12 -7.73 21.32
N THR A 212 -16.39 -8.05 21.03
CA THR A 212 -17.38 -7.04 20.58
C THR A 212 -17.41 -5.81 21.49
N ASN A 213 -17.11 -5.97 22.77
CA ASN A 213 -17.09 -4.90 23.76
C ASN A 213 -15.90 -3.92 23.61
N MET A 214 -14.89 -4.24 22.79
CA MET A 214 -13.68 -3.43 22.62
C MET A 214 -13.74 -2.47 21.42
N TYR A 215 -14.67 -2.67 20.48
CA TYR A 215 -14.84 -1.78 19.32
C TYR A 215 -15.11 -0.32 19.70
N PRO A 216 -15.98 0.01 20.68
CA PRO A 216 -16.16 1.40 21.12
C PRO A 216 -14.85 2.04 21.59
N SER A 217 -14.03 1.30 22.36
CA SER A 217 -12.72 1.78 22.83
C SER A 217 -11.76 2.01 21.68
N ALA A 218 -11.72 1.10 20.69
CA ALA A 218 -10.89 1.24 19.49
C ALA A 218 -11.29 2.47 18.66
N VAL A 219 -12.61 2.70 18.46
CA VAL A 219 -13.11 3.90 17.78
C VAL A 219 -12.71 5.17 18.52
N PHE A 220 -12.82 5.18 19.86
CA PHE A 220 -12.39 6.34 20.66
C PHE A 220 -10.90 6.59 20.57
N GLN A 221 -10.07 5.53 20.56
CA GLN A 221 -8.62 5.64 20.37
C GLN A 221 -8.28 6.25 19.00
N LEU A 222 -8.96 5.81 17.93
CA LEU A 222 -8.80 6.38 16.59
C LEU A 222 -9.18 7.86 16.55
N ILE A 223 -10.38 8.22 17.09
CA ILE A 223 -10.86 9.60 17.12
C ILE A 223 -9.91 10.51 17.91
N LEU A 224 -9.42 10.06 19.08
CA LEU A 224 -8.45 10.82 19.87
C LEU A 224 -7.13 11.02 19.13
N ALA A 225 -6.66 9.99 18.42
CA ALA A 225 -5.45 10.10 17.61
C ALA A 225 -5.65 11.08 16.43
N ILE A 226 -6.82 11.05 15.78
CA ILE A 226 -7.18 12.02 14.71
C ILE A 226 -7.21 13.43 15.29
N GLY A 227 -7.87 13.64 16.43
CA GLY A 227 -7.94 14.94 17.08
C GLY A 227 -6.58 15.51 17.46
N LEU A 228 -5.68 14.69 18.05
CA LEU A 228 -4.29 15.09 18.31
C LEU A 228 -3.52 15.31 17.00
N GLY A 229 -3.81 14.54 15.98
CA GLY A 229 -3.21 14.65 14.67
C GLY A 229 -3.47 15.99 13.99
N THR A 230 -4.64 16.60 14.21
CA THR A 230 -4.92 17.95 13.70
C THR A 230 -3.98 19.00 14.30
N ILE A 231 -3.60 18.82 15.57
CA ILE A 231 -2.60 19.69 16.23
C ILE A 231 -1.22 19.48 15.60
N PHE A 232 -0.83 18.24 15.33
CA PHE A 232 0.42 17.94 14.65
C PHE A 232 0.44 18.50 13.22
N SER A 233 -0.64 18.32 12.47
CA SER A 233 -0.79 18.92 11.13
C SER A 233 -0.64 20.44 11.18
N TYR A 234 -1.23 21.11 12.16
CA TYR A 234 -1.10 22.55 12.34
C TYR A 234 0.37 23.01 12.58
N PHE A 235 1.15 22.25 13.36
CA PHE A 235 2.58 22.54 13.53
C PHE A 235 3.40 22.22 12.30
N LEU A 236 3.06 21.13 11.59
CA LEU A 236 3.74 20.74 10.37
C LEU A 236 3.53 21.79 9.24
N THR A 237 2.33 22.30 9.07
CA THR A 237 2.05 23.35 8.06
C THR A 237 2.79 24.66 8.34
N LYS A 238 3.11 24.96 9.61
CA LYS A 238 3.95 26.14 9.95
C LYS A 238 5.39 26.03 9.44
N THR A 239 5.87 24.83 9.08
CA THR A 239 7.19 24.66 8.47
C THR A 239 7.26 25.15 7.03
N GLY A 240 6.13 25.54 6.42
CA GLY A 240 6.02 25.92 5.02
C GLY A 240 5.95 24.73 4.05
N LEU A 241 5.96 23.50 4.57
CA LEU A 241 5.83 22.28 3.78
C LEU A 241 4.37 21.84 3.69
N THR A 242 3.99 21.26 2.57
CA THR A 242 2.65 20.70 2.35
C THR A 242 2.58 19.27 2.88
N PHE A 243 1.70 19.06 3.86
CA PHE A 243 1.44 17.74 4.44
C PHE A 243 -0.03 17.35 4.21
N PRO A 244 -0.32 16.17 3.65
CA PRO A 244 -1.67 15.62 3.65
C PRO A 244 -2.25 15.54 5.07
N VAL A 245 -3.55 15.76 5.20
CA VAL A 245 -4.25 15.85 6.50
C VAL A 245 -4.02 14.62 7.39
N TYR A 246 -3.96 13.45 6.80
CA TYR A 246 -3.79 12.19 7.55
C TYR A 246 -2.38 11.97 8.12
N ILE A 247 -1.35 12.68 7.64
CA ILE A 247 0.04 12.51 8.14
C ILE A 247 0.11 12.85 9.64
N GLY A 248 -0.51 13.96 10.06
CA GLY A 248 -0.55 14.33 11.48
C GLY A 248 -1.26 13.27 12.33
N ALA A 249 -2.38 12.72 11.84
CA ALA A 249 -3.13 11.67 12.54
C ALA A 249 -2.33 10.37 12.64
N MET A 250 -1.63 9.98 11.56
CA MET A 250 -0.75 8.82 11.54
C MET A 250 0.42 8.97 12.53
N LEU A 251 1.07 10.14 12.60
CA LEU A 251 2.14 10.42 13.56
C LEU A 251 1.63 10.41 15.00
N ALA A 252 0.47 11.01 15.27
CA ALA A 252 -0.16 11.00 16.59
C ALA A 252 -0.47 9.58 17.06
N ALA A 253 -1.03 8.75 16.18
CA ALA A 253 -1.33 7.36 16.44
C ALA A 253 -0.06 6.55 16.76
N ALA A 254 1.00 6.73 15.98
CA ALA A 254 2.30 6.11 16.24
C ALA A 254 2.88 6.52 17.61
N LEU A 255 2.76 7.80 17.96
CA LEU A 255 3.19 8.29 19.27
C LEU A 255 2.38 7.67 20.41
N ILE A 256 1.04 7.68 20.31
CA ILE A 256 0.14 7.08 21.30
C ILE A 256 0.47 5.60 21.48
N ARG A 257 0.65 4.85 20.38
CA ARG A 257 1.00 3.43 20.41
C ARG A 257 2.27 3.18 21.20
N ASN A 258 3.33 3.92 20.90
CA ASN A 258 4.62 3.72 21.53
C ASN A 258 4.60 4.16 23.01
N ILE A 259 3.94 5.26 23.38
CA ILE A 259 3.76 5.67 24.77
C ILE A 259 2.99 4.61 25.56
N ALA A 260 1.89 4.08 25.01
CA ALA A 260 1.11 3.04 25.65
C ALA A 260 1.94 1.77 25.91
N GLU A 261 2.70 1.33 24.90
CA GLU A 261 3.56 0.14 24.96
C GLU A 261 4.69 0.26 25.98
N TYR A 262 5.36 1.43 26.04
CA TYR A 262 6.44 1.67 27.00
C TYR A 262 5.95 1.94 28.42
N SER A 263 4.79 2.60 28.59
CA SER A 263 4.24 2.89 29.91
C SER A 263 3.52 1.70 30.55
N GLY A 264 2.99 0.79 29.75
CA GLY A 264 2.16 -0.35 30.19
C GLY A 264 0.84 0.06 30.87
N LYS A 265 0.46 1.36 30.80
CA LYS A 265 -0.72 1.92 31.51
C LYS A 265 -1.98 1.94 30.65
N ALA A 266 -1.84 1.83 29.35
CA ALA A 266 -2.98 1.88 28.41
C ALA A 266 -2.91 0.70 27.45
N THR A 267 -4.05 0.05 27.22
CA THR A 267 -4.17 -1.05 26.27
C THR A 267 -4.65 -0.49 24.93
N ILE A 268 -3.92 -0.79 23.86
CA ILE A 268 -4.33 -0.48 22.48
C ILE A 268 -5.00 -1.70 21.88
N HIS A 269 -6.21 -1.54 21.40
CA HIS A 269 -7.03 -2.63 20.83
C HIS A 269 -6.72 -2.81 19.34
N MET A 270 -5.51 -3.35 19.04
CA MET A 270 -5.01 -3.43 17.66
C MET A 270 -5.87 -4.27 16.72
N GLY A 271 -6.48 -5.36 17.20
CA GLY A 271 -7.35 -6.20 16.38
C GLY A 271 -8.53 -5.41 15.83
N GLU A 272 -9.24 -4.71 16.73
CA GLU A 272 -10.41 -3.90 16.41
C GLU A 272 -10.03 -2.63 15.62
N ILE A 273 -8.88 -2.02 15.92
CA ILE A 273 -8.36 -0.87 15.14
C ILE A 273 -8.07 -1.30 13.69
N ASN A 274 -7.45 -2.47 13.48
CA ASN A 274 -7.15 -2.99 12.15
C ASN A 274 -8.44 -3.34 11.38
N ASP A 275 -9.45 -3.92 12.03
CA ASP A 275 -10.74 -4.20 11.41
C ASP A 275 -11.44 -2.91 10.95
N LEU A 276 -11.48 -1.89 11.82
CA LEU A 276 -12.05 -0.58 11.48
C LEU A 276 -11.27 0.10 10.36
N GLY A 277 -9.92 0.05 10.42
CA GLY A 277 -9.05 0.54 9.35
C GLY A 277 -9.30 -0.16 8.02
N GLY A 278 -9.49 -1.48 8.02
CA GLY A 278 -9.80 -2.26 6.82
C GLY A 278 -11.16 -1.93 6.21
N ILE A 279 -12.19 -1.70 7.05
CA ILE A 279 -13.51 -1.23 6.59
C ILE A 279 -13.36 0.16 5.96
N CYS A 280 -12.70 1.09 6.65
CA CYS A 280 -12.47 2.45 6.15
C CYS A 280 -11.64 2.45 4.86
N LEU A 281 -10.62 1.59 4.74
CA LEU A 281 -9.86 1.41 3.49
C LEU A 281 -10.77 0.97 2.34
N SER A 282 -11.63 -0.02 2.56
CA SER A 282 -12.52 -0.54 1.52
C SER A 282 -13.51 0.53 1.03
N LEU A 283 -14.10 1.30 1.95
CA LEU A 283 -15.01 2.40 1.62
C LEU A 283 -14.28 3.55 0.91
N PHE A 284 -13.13 3.96 1.45
CA PHE A 284 -12.27 4.97 0.86
C PHE A 284 -11.87 4.61 -0.58
N LEU A 285 -11.37 3.38 -0.79
CA LEU A 285 -11.02 2.90 -2.13
C LEU A 285 -12.24 2.83 -3.06
N GLY A 286 -13.39 2.36 -2.55
CA GLY A 286 -14.63 2.34 -3.33
C GLY A 286 -15.01 3.72 -3.85
N MET A 287 -15.01 4.73 -2.97
CA MET A 287 -15.29 6.12 -3.34
C MET A 287 -14.21 6.70 -4.29
N ALA A 288 -12.93 6.44 -4.04
CA ALA A 288 -11.86 6.89 -4.92
C ALA A 288 -11.93 6.25 -6.33
N MET A 289 -12.35 4.98 -6.43
CA MET A 289 -12.41 4.29 -7.72
C MET A 289 -13.58 4.74 -8.60
N ILE A 290 -14.73 5.11 -8.03
CA ILE A 290 -15.87 5.60 -8.82
C ILE A 290 -15.66 7.00 -9.40
N THR A 291 -14.70 7.77 -8.85
CA THR A 291 -14.35 9.11 -9.32
C THR A 291 -13.29 9.14 -10.43
N LEU A 292 -12.77 7.97 -10.87
CA LEU A 292 -11.71 7.91 -11.87
C LEU A 292 -12.15 8.43 -13.23
N LYS A 293 -11.32 9.33 -13.79
CA LYS A 293 -11.52 9.95 -15.11
C LYS A 293 -10.62 9.28 -16.15
N LEU A 294 -11.04 8.11 -16.67
CA LEU A 294 -10.21 7.29 -17.56
C LEU A 294 -9.84 8.00 -18.88
N TRP A 295 -10.63 8.98 -19.32
CA TRP A 295 -10.34 9.76 -20.54
C TRP A 295 -9.08 10.63 -20.41
N GLU A 296 -8.62 10.93 -19.19
CA GLU A 296 -7.39 11.71 -18.94
C GLU A 296 -6.11 10.89 -19.16
N LEU A 297 -6.19 9.55 -19.17
CA LEU A 297 -5.02 8.66 -19.34
C LEU A 297 -4.55 8.51 -20.78
N ALA A 298 -5.38 8.80 -21.77
CA ALA A 298 -5.11 8.42 -23.17
C ALA A 298 -3.81 9.06 -23.72
N SER A 299 -3.50 10.29 -23.34
CA SER A 299 -2.30 11.00 -23.78
C SER A 299 -0.99 10.54 -23.13
N LEU A 300 -1.07 9.84 -22.00
CA LEU A 300 0.08 9.42 -21.18
C LEU A 300 0.38 7.92 -21.29
N ALA A 301 -0.36 7.16 -22.11
CA ALA A 301 -0.27 5.70 -22.13
C ALA A 301 1.16 5.18 -22.40
N LEU A 302 1.85 5.70 -23.42
CA LEU A 302 3.20 5.25 -23.77
C LEU A 302 4.24 5.63 -22.68
N PRO A 303 4.32 6.90 -22.20
CA PRO A 303 5.18 7.24 -21.07
C PRO A 303 4.94 6.39 -19.83
N LEU A 304 3.68 6.10 -19.49
CA LEU A 304 3.35 5.28 -18.31
C LEU A 304 3.87 3.85 -18.45
N VAL A 305 3.76 3.23 -19.62
CA VAL A 305 4.31 1.89 -19.86
C VAL A 305 5.82 1.86 -19.65
N ILE A 306 6.53 2.89 -20.12
CA ILE A 306 7.99 3.00 -19.94
C ILE A 306 8.33 3.14 -18.44
N LEU A 307 7.68 4.07 -17.73
CA LEU A 307 7.89 4.32 -16.30
C LEU A 307 7.62 3.06 -15.48
N LEU A 308 6.49 2.38 -15.71
CA LEU A 308 6.09 1.19 -14.98
C LEU A 308 7.01 -0.01 -15.28
N THR A 309 7.44 -0.18 -16.53
CA THR A 309 8.42 -1.22 -16.88
C THR A 309 9.75 -0.97 -16.20
N ALA A 310 10.18 0.29 -16.11
CA ALA A 310 11.40 0.66 -15.41
C ALA A 310 11.31 0.35 -13.90
N GLN A 311 10.15 0.52 -13.27
CA GLN A 311 9.94 0.13 -11.86
C GLN A 311 10.07 -1.39 -11.66
N VAL A 312 9.52 -2.19 -12.58
CA VAL A 312 9.67 -3.66 -12.53
C VAL A 312 11.14 -4.05 -12.66
N LEU A 313 11.89 -3.44 -13.58
CA LEU A 313 13.32 -3.68 -13.72
C LEU A 313 14.10 -3.25 -12.47
N LEU A 314 13.77 -2.09 -11.90
CA LEU A 314 14.39 -1.61 -10.67
C LEU A 314 14.24 -2.62 -9.53
N ILE A 315 13.03 -3.10 -9.27
CA ILE A 315 12.83 -4.02 -8.15
C ILE A 315 13.54 -5.35 -8.39
N CYS A 316 13.54 -5.87 -9.62
CA CYS A 316 14.30 -7.07 -9.97
C CYS A 316 15.80 -6.91 -9.69
N VAL A 317 16.38 -5.78 -10.12
CA VAL A 317 17.80 -5.48 -9.90
C VAL A 317 18.08 -5.26 -8.42
N PHE A 318 17.27 -4.47 -7.74
CA PHE A 318 17.44 -4.15 -6.34
C PHE A 318 17.36 -5.41 -5.45
N THR A 319 16.34 -6.21 -5.63
CA THR A 319 16.14 -7.41 -4.79
C THR A 319 17.18 -8.49 -5.10
N TYR A 320 17.52 -8.69 -6.38
CA TYR A 320 18.48 -9.71 -6.79
C TYR A 320 19.92 -9.38 -6.40
N PHE A 321 20.35 -8.11 -6.57
CA PHE A 321 21.76 -7.74 -6.38
C PHE A 321 22.03 -7.04 -5.05
N ILE A 322 21.06 -6.33 -4.45
CA ILE A 322 21.28 -5.58 -3.22
C ILE A 322 20.70 -6.35 -2.04
N GLU A 323 19.38 -6.57 -2.06
CA GLU A 323 18.69 -7.21 -0.93
C GLU A 323 19.21 -8.61 -0.64
N PHE A 324 19.27 -9.48 -1.66
CA PHE A 324 19.77 -10.85 -1.52
C PHE A 324 21.18 -10.89 -0.92
N ASN A 325 22.07 -10.00 -1.36
CA ASN A 325 23.46 -9.98 -0.89
C ASN A 325 23.59 -9.47 0.56
N ILE A 326 22.74 -8.52 0.96
CA ILE A 326 22.79 -7.92 2.31
C ILE A 326 22.08 -8.82 3.33
N MET A 327 21.01 -9.52 2.91
CA MET A 327 20.22 -10.36 3.81
C MET A 327 20.84 -11.74 4.10
N GLY A 328 22.00 -12.07 3.55
CA GLY A 328 22.79 -13.26 3.93
C GLY A 328 23.13 -14.24 2.81
N ARG A 329 22.61 -14.07 1.59
CA ARG A 329 22.82 -14.98 0.45
C ARG A 329 22.42 -16.42 0.71
N ASP A 330 21.46 -16.63 1.59
CA ASP A 330 20.95 -17.91 2.00
C ASP A 330 19.56 -18.19 1.39
N TYR A 331 18.98 -19.33 1.75
CA TYR A 331 17.63 -19.70 1.33
C TYR A 331 16.59 -18.68 1.78
N ASP A 332 16.68 -18.21 3.03
CA ASP A 332 15.76 -17.23 3.59
C ASP A 332 15.83 -15.90 2.83
N ALA A 333 17.04 -15.47 2.46
CA ALA A 333 17.22 -14.27 1.64
C ALA A 333 16.55 -14.40 0.26
N ALA A 334 16.56 -15.59 -0.36
CA ALA A 334 15.87 -15.81 -1.63
C ALA A 334 14.35 -15.79 -1.49
N VAL A 335 13.81 -16.28 -0.37
CA VAL A 335 12.37 -16.18 -0.06
C VAL A 335 11.99 -14.73 0.23
N LEU A 336 12.83 -13.96 0.97
CA LEU A 336 12.62 -12.52 1.20
C LEU A 336 12.55 -11.75 -0.12
N VAL A 337 13.46 -12.01 -1.07
CA VAL A 337 13.44 -11.40 -2.43
C VAL A 337 12.09 -11.59 -3.10
N ALA A 338 11.52 -12.80 -3.04
CA ALA A 338 10.20 -13.06 -3.62
C ALA A 338 9.08 -12.28 -2.90
N GLY A 339 9.16 -12.20 -1.57
CA GLY A 339 8.24 -11.41 -0.77
C GLY A 339 8.33 -9.91 -1.07
N THR A 340 9.56 -9.38 -1.14
CA THR A 340 9.80 -7.96 -1.44
C THR A 340 9.29 -7.57 -2.83
N CYS A 341 9.45 -8.42 -3.84
CA CYS A 341 8.82 -8.18 -5.15
C CYS A 341 7.29 -8.07 -5.04
N GLY A 342 6.66 -8.82 -4.14
CA GLY A 342 5.22 -8.80 -3.95
C GLY A 342 4.73 -7.50 -3.30
N PHE A 343 5.25 -7.11 -2.14
CA PHE A 343 4.80 -5.88 -1.47
C PHE A 343 5.42 -4.60 -2.06
N GLY A 344 6.62 -4.69 -2.60
CA GLY A 344 7.34 -3.54 -3.19
C GLY A 344 6.80 -3.09 -4.55
N MET A 345 5.88 -3.87 -5.16
CA MET A 345 5.13 -3.48 -6.35
C MET A 345 3.62 -3.67 -6.20
N GLY A 346 3.13 -4.01 -5.02
CA GLY A 346 1.73 -4.34 -4.91
C GLY A 346 1.16 -4.24 -3.51
N ALA A 347 1.19 -5.36 -2.79
CA ALA A 347 0.62 -5.43 -1.46
C ALA A 347 1.18 -6.64 -0.68
N THR A 348 1.06 -6.61 0.65
CA THR A 348 1.49 -7.71 1.52
C THR A 348 0.87 -9.07 1.16
N PRO A 349 -0.41 -9.19 0.75
CA PRO A 349 -0.95 -10.48 0.29
C PRO A 349 -0.21 -11.07 -0.91
N ASN A 350 0.27 -10.23 -1.85
CA ASN A 350 1.08 -10.71 -2.98
C ASN A 350 2.45 -11.21 -2.51
N ALA A 351 3.05 -10.54 -1.53
CA ALA A 351 4.28 -10.99 -0.92
C ALA A 351 4.11 -12.39 -0.29
N MET A 352 3.04 -12.58 0.47
CA MET A 352 2.72 -13.87 1.09
C MET A 352 2.50 -14.96 0.05
N ALA A 353 1.75 -14.68 -1.02
CA ALA A 353 1.51 -15.64 -2.11
C ALA A 353 2.80 -16.03 -2.83
N ASN A 354 3.70 -15.08 -3.09
CA ASN A 354 5.00 -15.34 -3.71
C ASN A 354 5.90 -16.21 -2.81
N MET A 355 5.96 -15.93 -1.50
CA MET A 355 6.71 -16.71 -0.54
C MET A 355 6.14 -18.13 -0.43
N GLN A 356 4.81 -18.24 -0.30
CA GLN A 356 4.14 -19.53 -0.20
C GLN A 356 4.42 -20.41 -1.43
N ALA A 357 4.34 -19.86 -2.64
CA ALA A 357 4.64 -20.59 -3.87
C ALA A 357 6.07 -21.18 -3.91
N ILE A 358 7.03 -20.53 -3.24
CA ILE A 358 8.38 -21.05 -3.07
C ILE A 358 8.43 -22.09 -1.95
N CYS A 359 7.87 -21.78 -0.78
CA CYS A 359 7.91 -22.65 0.38
C CYS A 359 7.17 -23.97 0.16
N ASP A 360 6.03 -23.97 -0.56
CA ASP A 360 5.29 -25.17 -0.95
C ASP A 360 6.11 -26.10 -1.86
N ARG A 361 7.03 -25.52 -2.62
CA ARG A 361 7.88 -26.29 -3.54
C ARG A 361 9.16 -26.80 -2.88
N TYR A 362 9.70 -26.08 -1.90
CA TYR A 362 10.99 -26.36 -1.30
C TYR A 362 10.85 -26.57 0.23
N VAL A 363 11.16 -25.56 1.04
CA VAL A 363 11.16 -25.61 2.50
C VAL A 363 10.55 -24.32 3.08
N PRO A 364 9.80 -24.35 4.18
CA PRO A 364 9.33 -23.16 4.87
C PRO A 364 10.50 -22.25 5.31
N SER A 365 10.30 -20.91 5.26
CA SER A 365 11.26 -19.91 5.74
C SER A 365 10.64 -19.10 6.87
N VAL A 366 10.86 -19.48 8.11
CA VAL A 366 10.34 -18.80 9.30
C VAL A 366 10.77 -17.32 9.31
N LYS A 367 12.05 -17.07 8.99
CA LYS A 367 12.61 -15.71 8.95
C LYS A 367 11.88 -14.80 7.94
N ALA A 368 11.58 -15.29 6.73
CA ALA A 368 10.87 -14.51 5.73
C ALA A 368 9.41 -14.25 6.13
N TYR A 369 8.72 -15.27 6.69
CA TYR A 369 7.35 -15.14 7.17
C TYR A 369 7.21 -14.20 8.39
N LEU A 370 8.28 -13.98 9.15
CA LEU A 370 8.31 -12.98 10.23
C LEU A 370 8.59 -11.58 9.68
N LEU A 371 9.60 -11.43 8.83
CA LEU A 371 10.08 -10.10 8.39
C LEU A 371 9.12 -9.42 7.43
N ILE A 372 8.59 -10.13 6.44
CA ILE A 372 7.75 -9.54 5.39
C ILE A 372 6.46 -8.95 5.94
N PRO A 373 5.63 -9.66 6.73
CA PRO A 373 4.41 -9.06 7.27
C PRO A 373 4.71 -7.89 8.21
N LEU A 374 5.71 -8.03 9.10
CA LEU A 374 6.05 -6.99 10.06
C LEU A 374 6.55 -5.71 9.38
N ILE A 375 7.43 -5.81 8.39
CA ILE A 375 7.96 -4.64 7.70
C ILE A 375 6.99 -4.16 6.63
N GLY A 376 6.44 -5.05 5.80
CA GLY A 376 5.59 -4.71 4.67
C GLY A 376 4.23 -4.14 5.07
N SER A 377 3.65 -4.57 6.21
CA SER A 377 2.36 -4.06 6.66
C SER A 377 2.45 -3.01 7.77
N LEU A 378 3.48 -3.08 8.66
CA LEU A 378 3.54 -2.19 9.82
C LEU A 378 4.35 -0.92 9.56
N PHE A 379 5.43 -1.01 8.80
CA PHE A 379 6.40 0.08 8.67
C PHE A 379 6.52 0.65 7.26
N ALA A 380 6.30 -0.17 6.22
CA ALA A 380 6.51 0.26 4.84
C ALA A 380 5.59 1.44 4.47
N ASP A 381 4.29 1.35 4.76
CA ASP A 381 3.33 2.41 4.46
C ASP A 381 3.61 3.70 5.23
N PHE A 382 4.05 3.56 6.50
CA PHE A 382 4.43 4.70 7.34
C PHE A 382 5.65 5.44 6.74
N ILE A 383 6.74 4.70 6.45
CA ILE A 383 7.96 5.28 5.86
C ILE A 383 7.66 5.84 4.47
N ASN A 384 6.88 5.11 3.67
CA ASN A 384 6.51 5.51 2.33
C ASN A 384 5.79 6.86 2.32
N SER A 385 4.80 7.03 3.19
CA SER A 385 4.05 8.29 3.30
C SER A 385 4.95 9.48 3.65
N LEU A 386 5.92 9.29 4.55
CA LEU A 386 6.89 10.34 4.90
C LEU A 386 7.83 10.66 3.74
N VAL A 387 8.35 9.65 3.05
CA VAL A 387 9.25 9.83 1.90
C VAL A 387 8.51 10.50 0.74
N ILE A 388 7.30 10.07 0.41
CA ILE A 388 6.47 10.70 -0.63
C ILE A 388 6.24 12.17 -0.31
N THR A 389 5.84 12.48 0.93
CA THR A 389 5.63 13.87 1.36
C THR A 389 6.88 14.71 1.21
N PHE A 390 8.06 14.16 1.57
CA PHE A 390 9.34 14.83 1.35
C PHE A 390 9.58 15.12 -0.13
N PHE A 391 9.40 14.13 -1.02
CA PHE A 391 9.61 14.32 -2.46
C PHE A 391 8.66 15.36 -3.06
N ILE A 392 7.37 15.34 -2.72
CA ILE A 392 6.39 16.31 -3.21
C ILE A 392 6.78 17.75 -2.83
N ASN A 393 7.39 17.95 -1.65
CA ASN A 393 7.77 19.28 -1.19
C ASN A 393 9.09 19.80 -1.78
N ILE A 394 9.90 18.96 -2.41
CA ILE A 394 11.16 19.39 -3.04
C ILE A 394 11.07 19.48 -4.57
N LEU A 395 10.03 18.92 -5.17
CA LEU A 395 9.76 18.96 -6.62
C LEU A 395 8.89 20.15 -7.02
#